data_b24700169c218d8a44d9aea494169069
#
_entry.id   b24700169c218d8a44d9aea494169069
#
_cell.length_a   1.000
_cell.length_b   1.000
_cell.length_c   1.000
_cell.angle_alpha   90.00
_cell.angle_beta   90.00
_cell.angle_gamma   90.00
#
_symmetry.space_group_name_H-M   'P 1'
#
loop_
_entity.id
_entity.type
_entity.pdbx_description
1 polymer ?
#
loop_
_entity_poly.entity_id
_entity_poly.type
_entity_poly.pdbx_seq_one_letter_code
_entity_poly.pdbx_strand_id
1 'polypeptide(L)' 'MGNGLFAIAAGIAVMTGLGAGIGIGIATNGAVQGISRQPESSGKIMTSLILGSALAEATAIYGFVVSLIILFVQWGK' A
#
# COMPACT_ATOMS: atom_id res chain seq x y z
N MET A 1 -6.83 -23.31 18.17
CA MET A 1 -7.32 -21.93 18.25
C MET A 1 -6.24 -20.89 17.93
N GLY A 2 -5.01 -21.09 18.42
CA GLY A 2 -3.91 -20.16 18.19
C GLY A 2 -3.64 -19.90 16.72
N ASN A 3 -3.53 -20.95 15.89
CA ASN A 3 -3.24 -20.78 14.47
C ASN A 3 -4.35 -20.05 13.72
N GLY A 4 -5.60 -20.29 14.09
CA GLY A 4 -6.73 -19.58 13.48
C GLY A 4 -6.68 -18.09 13.79
N LEU A 5 -6.39 -17.72 15.02
CA LEU A 5 -6.25 -16.32 15.42
C LEU A 5 -5.05 -15.67 14.75
N PHE A 6 -3.93 -16.37 14.65
CA PHE A 6 -2.75 -15.84 13.97
C PHE A 6 -3.02 -15.64 12.47
N ALA A 7 -3.75 -16.55 11.85
CA ALA A 7 -4.12 -16.41 10.45
C ALA A 7 -5.01 -15.18 10.22
N ILE A 8 -5.98 -14.96 11.11
CA ILE A 8 -6.86 -13.78 11.04
C ILE A 8 -6.05 -12.51 11.26
N ALA A 9 -5.16 -12.50 12.25
CA ALA A 9 -4.31 -11.34 12.53
C ALA A 9 -3.42 -11.02 11.34
N ALA A 10 -2.83 -12.03 10.71
CA ALA A 10 -1.99 -11.82 9.53
C ALA A 10 -2.81 -11.26 8.35
N GLY A 11 -4.03 -11.75 8.18
CA GLY A 11 -4.94 -11.23 7.14
C GLY A 11 -5.30 -9.77 7.37
N ILE A 12 -5.57 -9.39 8.63
CA ILE A 12 -5.86 -8.00 8.97
C ILE A 12 -4.63 -7.13 8.75
N ALA A 13 -3.45 -7.61 9.15
CA ALA A 13 -2.22 -6.84 8.99
C ALA A 13 -1.92 -6.54 7.52
N VAL A 14 -2.16 -7.49 6.62
CA VAL A 14 -1.87 -7.29 5.20
C VAL A 14 -2.89 -6.40 4.50
N MET A 15 -4.00 -6.08 5.15
CA MET A 15 -5.02 -5.19 4.59
C MET A 15 -4.53 -3.75 4.40
N THR A 16 -3.33 -3.41 4.92
CA THR A 16 -2.72 -2.12 4.62
C THR A 16 -2.55 -1.90 3.11
N GLY A 17 -2.38 -2.99 2.35
CA GLY A 17 -2.31 -2.92 0.89
C GLY A 17 -3.60 -2.41 0.25
N LEU A 18 -4.74 -2.70 0.85
CA LEU A 18 -6.03 -2.20 0.37
C LEU A 18 -6.08 -0.68 0.44
N GLY A 19 -5.70 -0.09 1.60
CA GLY A 19 -5.69 1.35 1.77
C GLY A 19 -4.70 2.03 0.83
N ALA A 20 -3.47 1.52 0.76
CA ALA A 20 -2.44 2.05 -0.12
C ALA A 20 -2.87 1.96 -1.58
N GLY A 21 -3.44 0.83 -1.99
CA GLY A 21 -3.89 0.63 -3.37
C GLY A 21 -5.00 1.59 -3.77
N ILE A 22 -5.98 1.79 -2.90
CA ILE A 22 -7.06 2.75 -3.16
C ILE A 22 -6.51 4.17 -3.22
N GLY A 23 -5.66 4.54 -2.26
CA GLY A 23 -5.07 5.88 -2.23
C GLY A 23 -4.19 6.17 -3.44
N ILE A 24 -3.35 5.23 -3.83
CA ILE A 24 -2.49 5.37 -5.00
C ILE A 24 -3.34 5.45 -6.27
N GLY A 25 -4.42 4.65 -6.36
CA GLY A 25 -5.33 4.71 -7.49
C GLY A 25 -5.99 6.06 -7.63
N ILE A 26 -6.45 6.65 -6.52
CA ILE A 26 -7.05 7.99 -6.54
C ILE A 26 -6.02 9.04 -6.95
N ALA A 27 -4.81 8.96 -6.40
CA ALA A 27 -3.74 9.88 -6.74
C ALA A 27 -3.36 9.78 -8.23
N THR A 28 -3.30 8.56 -8.77
CA THR A 28 -2.99 8.34 -10.17
C THR A 28 -4.06 8.95 -11.07
N ASN A 29 -5.32 8.78 -10.71
CA ASN A 29 -6.42 9.39 -11.47
C ASN A 29 -6.28 10.91 -11.51
N GLY A 30 -5.99 11.53 -10.36
CA GLY A 30 -5.75 12.97 -10.29
C GLY A 30 -4.55 13.41 -11.12
N ALA A 31 -3.47 12.64 -11.08
CA ALA A 31 -2.26 12.95 -11.84
C ALA A 31 -2.51 12.88 -13.36
N VAL A 32 -3.22 11.84 -13.81
CA VAL A 32 -3.55 11.69 -15.23
C VAL A 32 -4.41 12.85 -15.72
N GLN A 33 -5.40 13.26 -14.92
CA GLN A 33 -6.24 14.40 -15.26
C GLN A 33 -5.43 15.69 -15.28
N GLY A 34 -4.51 15.87 -14.33
CA GLY A 34 -3.64 17.03 -14.29
C GLY A 34 -2.75 17.13 -15.52
N ILE A 35 -2.16 16.02 -15.95
CA ILE A 35 -1.33 15.97 -17.15
C ILE A 35 -2.17 16.30 -18.39
N SER A 36 -3.40 15.78 -18.43
CA SER A 36 -4.31 16.05 -19.55
C SER A 36 -4.62 17.54 -19.69
N ARG A 37 -4.77 18.23 -18.55
CA ARG A 37 -5.10 19.67 -18.55
C ARG A 37 -3.87 20.56 -18.75
N GLN A 38 -2.74 20.14 -18.22
CA GLN A 38 -1.49 20.87 -18.24
C GLN A 38 -0.33 19.97 -18.64
N PRO A 39 -0.25 19.59 -19.93
CA PRO A 39 0.81 18.69 -20.38
C PRO A 39 2.22 19.20 -20.09
N GLU A 40 2.40 20.51 -20.02
CA GLU A 40 3.69 21.15 -19.73
C GLU A 40 4.15 20.87 -18.29
N SER A 41 3.24 20.48 -17.41
CA SER A 41 3.56 20.14 -16.02
C SER A 41 3.72 18.64 -15.80
N SER A 42 3.71 17.84 -16.87
CA SER A 42 3.71 16.36 -16.74
C SER A 42 4.89 15.84 -15.93
N GLY A 43 6.07 16.43 -16.07
CA GLY A 43 7.26 16.01 -15.33
C GLY A 43 7.10 16.19 -13.83
N LYS A 44 6.61 17.34 -13.41
CA LYS A 44 6.37 17.62 -11.98
C LYS A 44 5.28 16.72 -11.40
N ILE A 45 4.19 16.55 -12.17
CA ILE A 45 3.06 15.72 -11.74
C ILE A 45 3.51 14.27 -11.58
N MET A 46 4.25 13.74 -12.54
CA MET A 46 4.74 12.37 -12.50
C MET A 46 5.71 12.17 -11.33
N THR A 47 6.63 13.09 -11.11
CA THR A 47 7.58 13.00 -10.01
C THR A 47 6.86 13.01 -8.67
N SER A 48 5.87 13.89 -8.50
CA SER A 48 5.09 13.95 -7.26
C SER A 48 4.29 12.67 -7.05
N LEU A 49 3.71 12.12 -8.12
CA LEU A 49 2.95 10.87 -8.05
C LEU A 49 3.85 9.71 -7.62
N ILE A 50 5.02 9.58 -8.23
CA ILE A 50 5.94 8.50 -7.92
C ILE A 50 6.41 8.59 -6.47
N LEU A 51 6.77 9.78 -6.01
CA LEU A 51 7.23 9.97 -4.63
C LEU A 51 6.12 9.64 -3.64
N GLY A 52 4.93 10.21 -3.83
CA GLY A 52 3.80 9.97 -2.94
C GLY A 52 3.37 8.51 -2.94
N SER A 53 3.33 7.89 -4.12
CA SER A 53 2.95 6.48 -4.25
C SER A 53 3.97 5.55 -3.60
N ALA A 54 5.26 5.85 -3.70
CA ALA A 54 6.30 5.07 -3.05
C ALA A 54 6.17 5.13 -1.53
N LEU A 55 5.90 6.31 -0.97
CA LEU A 55 5.69 6.47 0.46
C LEU A 55 4.43 5.75 0.93
N ALA A 56 3.35 5.83 0.15
CA ALA A 56 2.11 5.11 0.47
C ALA A 56 2.30 3.60 0.40
N GLU A 57 3.02 3.12 -0.60
CA GLU A 57 3.28 1.68 -0.76
C GLU A 57 4.13 1.14 0.38
N ALA A 58 5.00 1.96 0.96
CA ALA A 58 5.82 1.53 2.11
C ALA A 58 4.94 1.09 3.27
N THR A 59 3.79 1.73 3.49
CA THR A 59 2.87 1.32 4.57
C THR A 59 2.29 -0.07 4.32
N ALA A 60 2.01 -0.41 3.07
CA ALA A 60 1.52 -1.75 2.70
C ALA A 60 2.62 -2.79 2.94
N ILE A 61 3.86 -2.45 2.65
CA ILE A 61 5.00 -3.33 2.90
C ILE A 61 5.17 -3.59 4.39
N TYR A 62 5.00 -2.57 5.23
CA TYR A 62 5.06 -2.77 6.68
C TYR A 62 4.00 -3.75 7.16
N GLY A 63 2.78 -3.63 6.69
CA GLY A 63 1.72 -4.57 7.03
C GLY A 63 2.01 -5.98 6.53
N PHE A 64 2.57 -6.11 5.34
CA PHE A 64 2.99 -7.38 4.79
C PHE A 64 4.07 -8.04 5.65
N VAL A 65 5.07 -7.27 6.07
CA VAL A 65 6.13 -7.79 6.95
C VAL A 65 5.57 -8.24 8.29
N VAL A 66 4.67 -7.45 8.89
CA VAL A 66 4.02 -7.85 10.15
C VAL A 66 3.24 -9.14 9.96
N SER A 67 2.54 -9.28 8.84
CA SER A 67 1.79 -10.49 8.51
C SER A 67 2.72 -11.71 8.43
N LEU A 68 3.86 -11.58 7.75
CA LEU A 68 4.84 -12.65 7.66
C LEU A 68 5.40 -13.04 9.02
N ILE A 69 5.72 -12.05 9.86
CA ILE A 69 6.22 -12.29 11.20
C ILE A 69 5.20 -13.09 12.02
N ILE A 70 3.93 -12.71 11.96
CA ILE A 70 2.88 -13.42 12.68
C ILE A 70 2.83 -14.88 12.23
N LEU A 71 2.85 -15.12 10.92
CA LEU A 71 2.73 -16.48 10.39
C LEU A 71 3.95 -17.34 10.72
N PHE A 72 5.15 -16.80 10.59
CA PHE A 72 6.35 -17.61 10.75
C PHE A 72 6.83 -17.72 12.20
N VAL A 73 6.57 -16.70 13.02
CA VAL A 73 7.06 -16.69 14.40
C VAL A 73 6.05 -17.30 15.35
N GLN A 74 4.76 -17.02 15.17
CA GLN A 74 3.72 -17.41 16.12
C GLN A 74 3.02 -18.73 15.75
N TRP A 75 3.15 -19.16 14.49
CA TRP A 75 2.43 -20.34 14.03
C TRP A 75 2.86 -21.56 14.81
N GLY A 76 1.88 -22.30 15.32
CA GLY A 76 2.14 -23.52 16.07
C GLY A 76 2.49 -23.33 17.54
N LYS A 77 2.49 -22.10 18.04
CA LYS A 77 2.83 -21.81 19.45
C LYS A 77 1.62 -21.61 20.36
#